data_f095d91e3cb5b43b623e8ce238516b25
#
_entry.id   f095d91e3cb5b43b623e8ce238516b25
#
_cell.length_a   1.000
_cell.length_b   1.000
_cell.length_c   1.000
_cell.angle_alpha   90.00
_cell.angle_beta   90.00
_cell.angle_gamma   90.00
#
_symmetry.space_group_name_H-M   'P 1'
#
loop_
_entity.id
_entity.type
_entity.pdbx_description
1 polymer ?
#
loop_
_entity_poly.entity_id
_entity_poly.type
_entity_poly.pdbx_seq_one_letter_code
_entity_poly.pdbx_strand_id
1 'polypeptide(L)' 'MKFILAISLCSFINNTCLPPVEVIKPYDSWKECSVAAYEISKAMITAQQDDYVNNNKLSTKFTCSVASVI' A
#
# COMPACT_ATOMS: atom_id res chain seq x y z
N MET A 1 -8.43 17.69 8.62
CA MET A 1 -8.86 16.60 7.77
C MET A 1 -7.86 15.48 7.86
N LYS A 2 -8.33 14.25 8.02
CA LYS A 2 -7.45 13.11 8.18
C LYS A 2 -7.57 12.21 6.96
N PHE A 3 -6.50 11.46 6.70
CA PHE A 3 -6.47 10.54 5.57
C PHE A 3 -6.21 9.12 6.06
N ILE A 4 -6.89 8.17 5.46
CA ILE A 4 -6.72 6.75 5.75
C ILE A 4 -6.00 6.10 4.58
N LEU A 5 -4.96 5.36 4.89
CA LEU A 5 -4.14 4.69 3.89
C LEU A 5 -4.58 3.23 3.75
N ALA A 6 -4.79 2.79 2.51
CA ALA A 6 -5.02 1.39 2.21
C ALA A 6 -4.04 0.95 1.14
N ILE A 7 -3.39 -0.18 1.34
CA ILE A 7 -2.35 -0.69 0.44
C ILE A 7 -2.68 -2.11 0.02
N SER A 8 -2.54 -2.39 -1.27
CA SER A 8 -2.71 -3.73 -1.83
C SER A 8 -1.42 -4.21 -2.45
N LEU A 9 -1.12 -5.49 -2.30
CA LEU A 9 -0.01 -6.13 -3.00
C LEU A 9 -0.56 -6.77 -4.27
N CYS A 10 0.05 -6.46 -5.39
CA CYS A 10 -0.47 -6.86 -6.70
C CYS A 10 0.56 -7.63 -7.51
N SER A 11 0.07 -8.52 -8.37
CA SER A 11 0.91 -9.25 -9.32
C SER A 11 0.69 -8.66 -10.71
N PHE A 12 1.76 -8.22 -11.32
CA PHE A 12 1.70 -7.65 -12.66
C PHE A 12 1.46 -8.72 -13.72
N ILE A 13 1.91 -9.94 -13.43
CA ILE A 13 1.77 -11.06 -14.37
C ILE A 13 0.30 -11.48 -14.47
N ASN A 14 -0.35 -11.65 -13.32
CA ASN A 14 -1.74 -12.11 -13.29
C ASN A 14 -2.74 -10.96 -13.30
N ASN A 15 -2.24 -9.75 -13.16
CA ASN A 15 -3.09 -8.56 -13.10
C ASN A 15 -4.12 -8.65 -11.98
N THR A 16 -3.71 -9.20 -10.86
CA THR A 16 -4.59 -9.36 -9.70
C THR A 16 -3.94 -8.77 -8.47
N CYS A 17 -4.76 -8.35 -7.52
CA CYS A 17 -4.30 -7.78 -6.27
C CYS A 17 -4.93 -8.51 -5.10
N LEU A 18 -4.18 -8.60 -4.01
CA LEU A 18 -4.74 -9.06 -2.76
C LEU A 18 -5.65 -7.98 -2.18
N PRO A 19 -6.57 -8.34 -1.28
CA PRO A 19 -7.42 -7.34 -0.66
C PRO A 19 -6.59 -6.26 0.02
N PRO A 20 -7.01 -4.99 -0.07
CA PRO A 20 -6.24 -3.91 0.53
C PRO A 20 -6.23 -4.01 2.05
N VAL A 21 -5.11 -3.62 2.63
CA VAL A 21 -4.94 -3.57 4.06
C VAL A 21 -4.93 -2.10 4.47
N GLU A 22 -5.82 -1.75 5.41
CA GLU A 22 -5.85 -0.38 5.90
C GLU A 22 -4.87 -0.21 7.03
N VAL A 23 -4.15 0.91 6.99
CA VAL A 23 -3.28 1.29 8.08
C VAL A 23 -4.14 1.98 9.12
N ILE A 24 -4.06 1.51 10.37
CA ILE A 24 -4.94 1.98 11.42
C ILE A 24 -4.71 3.45 11.75
N LYS A 25 -3.48 3.91 11.63
CA LYS A 25 -3.13 5.27 12.00
C LYS A 25 -3.58 6.26 10.91
N PRO A 26 -4.40 7.27 11.25
CA PRO A 26 -4.73 8.31 10.27
C PRO A 26 -3.57 9.28 10.08
N TYR A 27 -3.48 9.85 8.90
CA TYR A 27 -2.44 10.81 8.56
C TYR A 27 -3.06 12.21 8.44
N ASP A 28 -2.27 13.21 8.77
CA ASP A 28 -2.77 14.58 8.84
C ASP A 28 -2.84 15.27 7.49
N SER A 29 -2.10 14.76 6.49
CA SER A 29 -2.10 15.38 5.18
C SER A 29 -1.96 14.32 4.11
N TRP A 30 -2.32 14.69 2.88
CA TRP A 30 -2.12 13.83 1.73
C TRP A 30 -0.65 13.47 1.56
N LYS A 31 0.22 14.45 1.75
CA LYS A 31 1.67 14.22 1.60
C LYS A 31 2.16 13.18 2.59
N GLU A 32 1.75 13.29 3.85
CA GLU A 32 2.15 12.32 4.86
C GLU A 32 1.63 10.93 4.51
N CYS A 33 0.39 10.84 4.07
CA CYS A 33 -0.20 9.57 3.68
C CYS A 33 0.58 8.95 2.52
N SER A 34 0.91 9.75 1.51
CA SER A 34 1.63 9.26 0.34
C SER A 34 3.05 8.80 0.68
N VAL A 35 3.75 9.57 1.50
CA VAL A 35 5.10 9.18 1.92
C VAL A 35 5.07 7.87 2.70
N ALA A 36 4.11 7.74 3.62
CA ALA A 36 3.96 6.51 4.38
C ALA A 36 3.64 5.34 3.46
N ALA A 37 2.83 5.57 2.43
CA ALA A 37 2.49 4.52 1.47
C ALA A 37 3.73 3.97 0.77
N TYR A 38 4.62 4.85 0.34
CA TYR A 38 5.85 4.41 -0.33
C TYR A 38 6.78 3.68 0.62
N GLU A 39 6.88 4.14 1.86
CA GLU A 39 7.73 3.49 2.85
C GLU A 39 7.21 2.10 3.19
N ILE A 40 5.92 1.97 3.40
CA ILE A 40 5.30 0.69 3.71
C ILE A 40 5.39 -0.24 2.50
N SER A 41 5.18 0.30 1.30
CA SER A 41 5.29 -0.48 0.07
C SER A 41 6.68 -1.07 -0.09
N LYS A 42 7.71 -0.28 0.18
CA LYS A 42 9.08 -0.77 0.13
C LYS A 42 9.28 -1.90 1.11
N ALA A 43 8.79 -1.75 2.33
CA ALA A 43 8.94 -2.79 3.34
C ALA A 43 8.20 -4.06 2.95
N MET A 44 6.99 -3.92 2.39
CA MET A 44 6.22 -5.08 1.95
C MET A 44 6.94 -5.88 0.87
N ILE A 45 7.47 -5.18 -0.13
CA ILE A 45 8.18 -5.85 -1.22
C ILE A 45 9.48 -6.46 -0.70
N THR A 46 10.21 -5.73 0.12
CA THR A 46 11.50 -6.20 0.65
C THR A 46 11.34 -7.43 1.52
N ALA A 47 10.20 -7.56 2.20
CA ALA A 47 9.95 -8.69 3.09
C ALA A 47 9.64 -9.97 2.33
N GLN A 48 9.30 -9.89 1.05
CA GLN A 48 9.00 -11.08 0.26
C GLN A 48 10.27 -11.70 -0.29
N GLN A 49 10.20 -13.00 -0.60
CA GLN A 49 11.33 -13.69 -1.19
C GLN A 49 11.60 -13.18 -2.61
N ASP A 50 12.86 -13.15 -2.99
CA ASP A 50 13.27 -12.61 -4.29
C ASP A 50 12.57 -13.29 -5.45
N ASP A 51 12.50 -14.62 -5.42
CA ASP A 51 11.87 -15.38 -6.50
C ASP A 51 10.40 -15.04 -6.63
N TYR A 52 9.72 -14.90 -5.51
CA TYR A 52 8.30 -14.58 -5.50
C TYR A 52 8.06 -13.20 -6.11
N VAL A 53 8.85 -12.22 -5.70
CA VAL A 53 8.74 -10.87 -6.23
C VAL A 53 9.05 -10.84 -7.71
N ASN A 54 10.15 -11.49 -8.10
CA ASN A 54 10.62 -11.39 -9.48
C ASN A 54 9.73 -12.18 -10.45
N ASN A 55 9.28 -13.36 -10.06
CA ASN A 55 8.46 -14.18 -10.94
C ASN A 55 7.07 -13.62 -11.14
N ASN A 56 6.52 -13.01 -10.10
CA ASN A 56 5.16 -12.45 -10.18
C ASN A 56 5.14 -10.97 -10.50
N LYS A 57 6.31 -10.34 -10.55
CA LYS A 57 6.42 -8.89 -10.79
C LYS A 57 5.54 -8.15 -9.80
N LEU A 58 5.80 -8.36 -8.51
CA LEU A 58 4.98 -7.78 -7.46
C LEU A 58 5.12 -6.27 -7.41
N SER A 59 4.03 -5.61 -7.16
CA SER A 59 3.99 -4.17 -6.95
C SER A 59 2.90 -3.87 -5.94
N THR A 60 2.82 -2.61 -5.53
CA THR A 60 1.78 -2.20 -4.60
C THR A 60 0.94 -1.11 -5.21
N LYS A 61 -0.32 -1.05 -4.80
CA LYS A 61 -1.21 0.06 -5.10
C LYS A 61 -1.74 0.58 -3.78
N PHE A 62 -1.92 1.89 -3.71
CA PHE A 62 -2.44 2.46 -2.47
C PHE A 62 -3.45 3.54 -2.77
N THR A 63 -4.29 3.80 -1.78
CA THR A 63 -5.21 4.93 -1.83
C THR A 63 -5.13 5.68 -0.51
N CYS A 64 -5.26 7.00 -0.58
CA CYS A 64 -5.37 7.86 0.58
C CYS A 64 -6.76 8.46 0.54
N SER A 65 -7.63 8.02 1.43
CA SER A 65 -9.02 8.46 1.45
C SER A 65 -9.25 9.39 2.62
N VAL A 66 -10.15 10.34 2.44
CA VAL A 66 -10.51 11.24 3.53
C VAL A 66 -11.27 10.45 4.59
N ALA A 67 -10.82 10.55 5.82
CA ALA A 67 -11.53 9.94 6.93
C ALA A 67 -12.76 10.78 7.25
N SER A 68 -13.90 10.17 7.13
CA SER A 68 -15.15 10.93 7.25
C SER A 68 -15.61 11.08 8.67
N VAL A 69 -14.92 10.47 9.59
CA VAL A 69 -15.40 10.56 10.86
C VAL A 69 -14.64 10.97 11.80
N ILE A 70 -14.98 11.34 12.55
CA ILE A 70 -14.61 11.42 13.45
C ILE A 70 -14.72 11.92 14.32
#